data_06c7ce4ba42953cb8ac9ca14c8de56b6
#
_entry.id   06c7ce4ba42953cb8ac9ca14c8de56b6
#
_cell.length_a   1.000
_cell.length_b   1.000
_cell.length_c   1.000
_cell.angle_alpha   90.00
_cell.angle_beta   90.00
_cell.angle_gamma   90.00
#
_symmetry.space_group_name_H-M   'P 1'
#
loop_
_entity.id
_entity.type
_entity.pdbx_description
1 polymer ?
#
loop_
_entity_poly.entity_id
_entity_poly.type
_entity_poly.pdbx_seq_one_letter_code
_entity_poly.pdbx_strand_id
1 'polypeptide(L)'
;ILEQAGMQPSIISGAGLTRIIKEGKIGNAKVGAGEWLVIEADESDGSIVQYHPEIGLLLNIDKDHQEIDELMSIFGIFKNNSKKFIVNQSNTLAKQLSQNIKNDFASDENSEAGYIAKDFTQNGFCISFIIHNSTFIINSIGKHNMENALAAITVACQIGVDLETCASALKTYEGIYRRNQVLGNKNGVWVIDDYAHNPVKCASAIAACQPVADKVVAWFQPQGYGPTRFLRNDFVKEIAAVLRPQDEIWMR
;
A
#
# COMPACT_ATOMS: atom_id res chain seq x y z
N ILE A 1 -12.47 -6.53 0.57
CA ILE A 1 -13.03 -7.05 -0.68
C ILE A 1 -13.58 -8.47 -0.48
N LEU A 2 -12.76 -9.45 -0.09
CA LEU A 2 -13.19 -10.86 0.06
C LEU A 2 -14.33 -11.06 1.07
N GLU A 3 -14.37 -10.25 2.15
CA GLU A 3 -15.50 -10.28 3.08
C GLU A 3 -16.81 -9.82 2.42
N GLN A 4 -16.75 -8.76 1.61
CA GLN A 4 -17.91 -8.26 0.87
C GLN A 4 -18.38 -9.28 -0.18
N ALA A 5 -17.45 -10.05 -0.74
CA ALA A 5 -17.74 -11.16 -1.64
C ALA A 5 -18.28 -12.42 -0.93
N GLY A 6 -18.46 -12.38 0.39
CA GLY A 6 -18.97 -13.54 1.18
C GLY A 6 -17.96 -14.66 1.40
N MET A 7 -16.70 -14.45 1.05
CA MET A 7 -15.65 -15.50 1.11
C MET A 7 -15.08 -15.73 2.52
N GLN A 8 -15.43 -14.92 3.50
CA GLN A 8 -15.06 -15.06 4.92
C GLN A 8 -13.58 -15.40 5.17
N PRO A 9 -12.61 -14.63 4.64
CA PRO A 9 -11.20 -14.96 4.73
C PRO A 9 -10.66 -14.86 6.16
N SER A 10 -9.65 -15.68 6.47
CA SER A 10 -8.71 -15.42 7.57
C SER A 10 -7.69 -14.36 7.15
N ILE A 11 -7.21 -13.55 8.10
CA ILE A 11 -6.31 -12.43 7.84
C ILE A 11 -5.17 -12.45 8.86
N ILE A 12 -3.94 -12.23 8.38
CA ILE A 12 -2.74 -11.95 9.20
C ILE A 12 -2.03 -10.76 8.57
N SER A 13 -1.82 -9.70 9.34
CA SER A 13 -1.17 -8.45 8.88
C SER A 13 -0.20 -7.91 9.93
N GLY A 14 0.85 -7.25 9.49
CA GLY A 14 1.79 -6.55 10.35
C GLY A 14 1.21 -5.30 11.01
N ALA A 15 0.11 -4.75 10.47
CA ALA A 15 -0.58 -3.59 11.01
C ALA A 15 -2.05 -3.90 11.34
N GLY A 16 -2.63 -3.13 12.27
CA GLY A 16 -4.03 -3.33 12.68
C GLY A 16 -5.02 -2.76 11.66
N LEU A 17 -6.02 -3.54 11.27
CA LEU A 17 -7.16 -3.05 10.52
C LEU A 17 -8.06 -2.23 11.44
N THR A 18 -8.32 -0.98 11.06
CA THR A 18 -9.07 -0.01 11.90
C THR A 18 -10.45 -0.55 12.29
N ARG A 19 -11.15 -1.24 11.38
CA ARG A 19 -12.44 -1.85 11.67
C ARG A 19 -12.36 -2.89 12.80
N ILE A 20 -11.35 -3.76 12.79
CA ILE A 20 -11.18 -4.80 13.81
C ILE A 20 -10.78 -4.18 15.17
N ILE A 21 -9.99 -3.11 15.15
CA ILE A 21 -9.62 -2.36 16.35
C ILE A 21 -10.86 -1.71 16.99
N LYS A 22 -11.77 -1.15 16.20
CA LYS A 22 -13.05 -0.59 16.68
C LYS A 22 -13.95 -1.63 17.35
N GLU A 23 -13.77 -2.92 17.03
CA GLU A 23 -14.42 -4.03 17.72
C GLU A 23 -13.75 -4.41 19.06
N GLY A 24 -12.75 -3.65 19.49
CA GLY A 24 -12.00 -3.91 20.75
C GLY A 24 -10.92 -4.99 20.63
N LYS A 25 -10.52 -5.37 19.43
CA LYS A 25 -9.47 -6.36 19.16
C LYS A 25 -8.16 -5.69 18.78
N ILE A 26 -7.04 -6.42 18.76
CA ILE A 26 -5.71 -5.92 18.34
C ILE A 26 -5.71 -5.47 16.87
N GLY A 27 -6.46 -6.16 16.01
CA GLY A 27 -6.68 -5.73 14.65
C GLY A 27 -5.75 -6.35 13.61
N ASN A 28 -4.68 -7.01 14.00
CA ASN A 28 -3.69 -7.58 13.08
C ASN A 28 -3.97 -9.02 12.65
N ALA A 29 -4.98 -9.66 13.21
CA ALA A 29 -5.40 -11.00 12.83
C ALA A 29 -6.91 -11.18 12.95
N LYS A 30 -7.47 -12.01 12.07
CA LYS A 30 -8.86 -12.44 12.09
C LYS A 30 -8.96 -13.86 11.60
N VAL A 31 -9.69 -14.70 12.31
CA VAL A 31 -10.07 -16.03 11.83
C VAL A 31 -11.37 -15.90 11.04
N GLY A 32 -11.39 -16.37 9.81
CA GLY A 32 -12.55 -16.50 8.95
C GLY A 32 -12.99 -17.96 8.85
N ALA A 33 -14.21 -18.19 8.34
CA ALA A 33 -14.73 -19.53 8.10
C ALA A 33 -14.51 -20.02 6.66
N GLY A 34 -13.97 -19.16 5.78
CA GLY A 34 -13.72 -19.47 4.38
C GLY A 34 -12.35 -20.12 4.15
N GLU A 35 -12.10 -20.49 2.91
CA GLU A 35 -10.89 -21.22 2.49
C GLU A 35 -9.66 -20.31 2.29
N TRP A 36 -9.86 -18.97 2.22
CA TRP A 36 -8.79 -18.03 1.93
C TRP A 36 -8.12 -17.53 3.20
N LEU A 37 -6.78 -17.53 3.18
CA LEU A 37 -5.93 -16.82 4.11
C LEU A 37 -5.21 -15.69 3.37
N VAL A 38 -5.42 -14.45 3.81
CA VAL A 38 -4.68 -13.28 3.36
C VAL A 38 -3.59 -12.98 4.37
N ILE A 39 -2.34 -12.99 3.93
CA ILE A 39 -1.18 -12.77 4.80
C ILE A 39 -0.28 -11.67 4.24
N GLU A 40 0.16 -10.76 5.10
CA GLU A 40 1.27 -9.87 4.82
C GLU A 40 2.57 -10.63 5.10
N ALA A 41 3.26 -11.00 4.02
CA ALA A 41 4.55 -11.71 4.10
C ALA A 41 5.68 -10.69 4.25
N ASP A 42 6.61 -10.96 5.14
CA ASP A 42 7.77 -10.12 5.42
C ASP A 42 9.02 -10.72 4.75
N GLU A 43 9.75 -9.88 4.00
CA GLU A 43 11.00 -10.26 3.37
C GLU A 43 12.22 -10.00 4.26
N SER A 44 12.10 -9.15 5.28
CA SER A 44 13.24 -8.61 6.04
C SER A 44 14.01 -9.66 6.82
N ASP A 45 13.34 -10.73 7.27
CA ASP A 45 13.96 -11.89 7.96
C ASP A 45 14.19 -13.07 7.01
N GLY A 46 13.87 -12.91 5.70
CA GLY A 46 13.99 -13.95 4.69
C GLY A 46 12.92 -15.06 4.79
N SER A 47 11.98 -14.99 5.72
CA SER A 47 10.95 -16.03 5.90
C SER A 47 9.99 -16.17 4.71
N ILE A 48 9.87 -15.14 3.90
CA ILE A 48 8.98 -15.11 2.72
C ILE A 48 9.27 -16.28 1.74
N VAL A 49 10.49 -16.76 1.67
CA VAL A 49 10.86 -17.88 0.78
C VAL A 49 10.26 -19.23 1.21
N GLN A 50 9.70 -19.32 2.42
CA GLN A 50 9.07 -20.54 2.92
C GLN A 50 7.58 -20.62 2.55
N TYR A 51 6.98 -19.52 2.08
CA TYR A 51 5.58 -19.53 1.67
C TYR A 51 5.39 -20.14 0.28
N HIS A 52 4.32 -20.92 0.14
CA HIS A 52 3.86 -21.52 -1.13
C HIS A 52 2.41 -21.08 -1.41
N PRO A 53 2.19 -19.78 -1.74
CA PRO A 53 0.84 -19.26 -1.88
C PRO A 53 0.18 -19.68 -3.21
N GLU A 54 -1.16 -19.71 -3.19
CA GLU A 54 -1.97 -19.75 -4.42
C GLU A 54 -1.68 -18.54 -5.29
N ILE A 55 -1.62 -17.35 -4.66
CA ILE A 55 -1.31 -16.09 -5.33
C ILE A 55 -0.26 -15.34 -4.51
N GLY A 56 0.92 -15.17 -5.07
CA GLY A 56 1.93 -14.22 -4.60
C GLY A 56 1.68 -12.84 -5.23
N LEU A 57 1.67 -11.81 -4.41
CA LEU A 57 1.50 -10.42 -4.83
C LEU A 57 2.73 -9.60 -4.45
N LEU A 58 3.33 -8.92 -5.41
CA LEU A 58 4.47 -8.04 -5.20
C LEU A 58 4.14 -6.60 -5.59
N LEU A 59 4.15 -5.70 -4.62
CA LEU A 59 3.76 -4.30 -4.81
C LEU A 59 4.91 -3.46 -5.38
N ASN A 60 6.07 -3.52 -4.74
CA ASN A 60 7.28 -2.82 -5.15
C ASN A 60 8.52 -3.52 -4.59
N ILE A 61 9.67 -3.19 -5.17
CA ILE A 61 11.00 -3.52 -4.63
C ILE A 61 11.74 -2.20 -4.56
N ASP A 62 12.09 -1.79 -3.35
CA ASP A 62 12.86 -0.60 -3.07
C ASP A 62 13.96 -0.93 -2.07
N LYS A 63 15.08 -0.20 -2.13
CA LYS A 63 16.16 -0.37 -1.17
C LYS A 63 15.68 0.07 0.21
N ASP A 64 15.67 -0.86 1.16
CA ASP A 64 15.34 -0.58 2.56
C ASP A 64 16.46 -1.10 3.48
N HIS A 65 16.43 -2.34 3.90
CA HIS A 65 17.41 -2.94 4.80
C HIS A 65 18.40 -3.87 4.10
N GLN A 66 18.13 -4.28 2.87
CA GLN A 66 18.90 -5.23 2.07
C GLN A 66 19.31 -4.61 0.72
N GLU A 67 20.34 -5.16 0.11
CA GLU A 67 20.75 -4.76 -1.24
C GLU A 67 19.77 -5.31 -2.29
N ILE A 68 19.62 -4.59 -3.40
CA ILE A 68 18.64 -4.91 -4.44
C ILE A 68 18.81 -6.32 -5.01
N ASP A 69 20.06 -6.77 -5.22
CA ASP A 69 20.33 -8.12 -5.77
C ASP A 69 19.86 -9.22 -4.82
N GLU A 70 19.99 -9.02 -3.52
CA GLU A 70 19.50 -9.94 -2.50
C GLU A 70 17.97 -9.99 -2.49
N LEU A 71 17.31 -8.83 -2.51
CA LEU A 71 15.84 -8.73 -2.62
C LEU A 71 15.32 -9.39 -3.90
N MET A 72 15.96 -9.17 -5.04
CA MET A 72 15.60 -9.82 -6.32
C MET A 72 15.69 -11.33 -6.24
N SER A 73 16.71 -11.86 -5.54
CA SER A 73 16.87 -13.31 -5.32
C SER A 73 15.75 -13.86 -4.44
N ILE A 74 15.46 -13.22 -3.30
CA ILE A 74 14.41 -13.62 -2.35
C ILE A 74 13.04 -13.61 -3.04
N PHE A 75 12.69 -12.53 -3.73
CA PHE A 75 11.42 -12.43 -4.46
C PHE A 75 11.36 -13.38 -5.66
N GLY A 76 12.50 -13.71 -6.27
CA GLY A 76 12.60 -14.75 -7.31
C GLY A 76 12.21 -16.14 -6.77
N ILE A 77 12.65 -16.49 -5.56
CA ILE A 77 12.27 -17.74 -4.87
C ILE A 77 10.77 -17.71 -4.54
N PHE A 78 10.28 -16.62 -3.94
CA PHE A 78 8.85 -16.46 -3.62
C PHE A 78 7.95 -16.57 -4.85
N LYS A 79 8.35 -15.94 -5.96
CA LYS A 79 7.69 -16.11 -7.27
C LYS A 79 7.60 -17.58 -7.67
N ASN A 80 8.73 -18.32 -7.60
CA ASN A 80 8.77 -19.72 -8.02
C ASN A 80 7.93 -20.64 -7.13
N ASN A 81 7.75 -20.27 -5.86
CA ASN A 81 6.90 -20.96 -4.90
C ASN A 81 5.42 -20.63 -5.04
N SER A 82 5.08 -19.57 -5.78
CA SER A 82 3.70 -19.13 -5.98
C SER A 82 3.07 -19.83 -7.18
N LYS A 83 1.83 -20.31 -7.09
CA LYS A 83 1.13 -20.88 -8.26
C LYS A 83 0.81 -19.81 -9.30
N LYS A 84 0.40 -18.62 -8.85
CA LYS A 84 0.23 -17.43 -9.66
C LYS A 84 1.01 -16.29 -9.01
N PHE A 85 1.75 -15.51 -9.79
CA PHE A 85 2.49 -14.36 -9.28
C PHE A 85 2.06 -13.10 -10.01
N ILE A 86 1.68 -12.08 -9.24
CA ILE A 86 1.13 -10.81 -9.72
C ILE A 86 2.07 -9.69 -9.25
N VAL A 87 2.44 -8.80 -10.17
CA VAL A 87 3.38 -7.73 -9.87
C VAL A 87 2.86 -6.36 -10.32
N ASN A 88 3.42 -5.32 -9.72
CA ASN A 88 3.24 -3.94 -10.16
C ASN A 88 4.13 -3.64 -11.36
N GLN A 89 3.55 -3.47 -12.54
CA GLN A 89 4.26 -3.14 -13.77
C GLN A 89 4.81 -1.70 -13.78
N SER A 90 4.32 -0.82 -12.89
CA SER A 90 4.85 0.53 -12.72
C SER A 90 6.12 0.58 -11.87
N ASN A 91 6.45 -0.48 -11.11
CA ASN A 91 7.71 -0.59 -10.39
C ASN A 91 8.78 -1.25 -11.27
N THR A 92 9.90 -0.56 -11.46
CA THR A 92 10.96 -0.97 -12.41
C THR A 92 11.59 -2.31 -12.07
N LEU A 93 11.68 -2.68 -10.79
CA LEU A 93 12.27 -3.94 -10.35
C LEU A 93 11.21 -5.05 -10.30
N ALA A 94 10.04 -4.77 -9.71
CA ALA A 94 8.98 -5.77 -9.59
C ALA A 94 8.52 -6.32 -10.95
N LYS A 95 8.41 -5.46 -11.98
CA LYS A 95 8.01 -5.90 -13.33
C LYS A 95 8.93 -6.94 -13.97
N GLN A 96 10.22 -7.02 -13.55
CA GLN A 96 11.16 -8.02 -14.04
C GLN A 96 10.80 -9.44 -13.56
N LEU A 97 10.00 -9.53 -12.50
CA LEU A 97 9.54 -10.79 -11.95
C LEU A 97 8.16 -11.22 -12.47
N SER A 98 7.56 -10.47 -13.40
CA SER A 98 6.26 -10.83 -14.00
C SER A 98 6.25 -12.25 -14.56
N GLN A 99 5.15 -12.96 -14.34
CA GLN A 99 4.87 -14.24 -14.99
C GLN A 99 3.93 -14.05 -16.19
N ASN A 100 2.96 -13.16 -16.05
CA ASN A 100 1.99 -12.86 -17.11
C ASN A 100 1.47 -11.42 -16.92
N ILE A 101 1.90 -10.54 -17.80
CA ILE A 101 1.53 -9.12 -17.76
C ILE A 101 0.00 -8.87 -17.74
N LYS A 102 -0.80 -9.79 -18.30
CA LYS A 102 -2.27 -9.68 -18.30
C LYS A 102 -2.90 -9.98 -16.93
N ASN A 103 -2.14 -10.57 -16.03
CA ASN A 103 -2.56 -10.76 -14.63
C ASN A 103 -2.06 -9.63 -13.72
N ASP A 104 -1.12 -8.81 -14.19
CA ASP A 104 -0.47 -7.77 -13.43
C ASP A 104 -1.28 -6.47 -13.39
N PHE A 105 -0.85 -5.54 -12.56
CA PHE A 105 -1.45 -4.22 -12.42
C PHE A 105 -0.44 -3.09 -12.65
N ALA A 106 -0.94 -1.91 -13.00
CA ALA A 106 -0.14 -0.70 -13.19
C ALA A 106 -0.90 0.57 -12.84
N SER A 107 -0.19 1.53 -12.25
CA SER A 107 -0.62 2.92 -12.11
C SER A 107 -0.09 3.83 -13.23
N ASP A 108 0.71 3.28 -14.15
CA ASP A 108 1.10 3.92 -15.40
C ASP A 108 0.07 3.58 -16.47
N GLU A 109 -0.63 4.59 -16.95
CA GLU A 109 -1.72 4.44 -17.93
C GLU A 109 -1.26 3.93 -19.29
N ASN A 110 0.04 4.03 -19.60
CA ASN A 110 0.64 3.52 -20.84
C ASN A 110 1.09 2.06 -20.72
N SER A 111 0.88 1.42 -19.59
CA SER A 111 1.23 0.01 -19.36
C SER A 111 0.36 -0.93 -20.19
N GLU A 112 0.90 -2.13 -20.50
CA GLU A 112 0.14 -3.25 -21.07
C GLU A 112 -0.41 -4.21 -20.03
N ALA A 113 -0.35 -3.87 -18.74
CA ALA A 113 -0.89 -4.67 -17.65
C ALA A 113 -2.38 -4.97 -17.83
N GLY A 114 -2.82 -6.08 -17.28
CA GLY A 114 -4.24 -6.45 -17.37
C GLY A 114 -5.15 -5.52 -16.57
N TYR A 115 -4.64 -4.91 -15.50
CA TYR A 115 -5.39 -3.99 -14.64
C TYR A 115 -4.65 -2.67 -14.53
N ILE A 116 -5.21 -1.62 -15.11
CA ILE A 116 -4.61 -0.28 -15.15
C ILE A 116 -5.54 0.70 -14.46
N ALA A 117 -5.02 1.41 -13.46
CA ALA A 117 -5.74 2.53 -12.87
C ALA A 117 -5.53 3.79 -13.72
N LYS A 118 -6.63 4.43 -14.11
CA LYS A 118 -6.68 5.66 -14.90
C LYS A 118 -7.40 6.76 -14.14
N ASP A 119 -7.22 8.00 -14.59
CA ASP A 119 -7.95 9.16 -14.10
C ASP A 119 -7.89 9.29 -12.56
N PHE A 120 -6.70 9.07 -11.97
CA PHE A 120 -6.53 9.25 -10.54
C PHE A 120 -6.80 10.68 -10.12
N THR A 121 -7.70 10.87 -9.16
CA THR A 121 -7.96 12.16 -8.52
C THR A 121 -7.99 12.03 -7.01
N GLN A 122 -7.61 13.11 -6.32
CA GLN A 122 -7.80 13.23 -4.88
C GLN A 122 -8.57 14.52 -4.60
N ASN A 123 -9.70 14.40 -3.92
CA ASN A 123 -10.51 15.50 -3.47
C ASN A 123 -10.69 15.41 -1.95
N GLY A 124 -9.99 16.27 -1.23
CA GLY A 124 -9.91 16.16 0.23
C GLY A 124 -9.38 14.80 0.67
N PHE A 125 -10.11 14.15 1.55
CA PHE A 125 -9.76 12.83 2.10
C PHE A 125 -10.34 11.65 1.30
N CYS A 126 -10.67 11.88 0.05
CA CYS A 126 -11.24 10.88 -0.83
C CYS A 126 -10.42 10.81 -2.12
N ILE A 127 -10.07 9.60 -2.55
CA ILE A 127 -9.44 9.33 -3.84
C ILE A 127 -10.40 8.60 -4.76
N SER A 128 -10.29 8.86 -6.06
CA SER A 128 -11.00 8.08 -7.08
C SER A 128 -10.12 7.76 -8.27
N PHE A 129 -10.45 6.69 -8.96
CA PHE A 129 -9.76 6.19 -10.16
C PHE A 129 -10.67 5.24 -10.94
N ILE A 130 -10.27 4.89 -12.16
CA ILE A 130 -11.04 4.03 -13.06
C ILE A 130 -10.22 2.79 -13.43
N ILE A 131 -10.84 1.60 -13.39
CA ILE A 131 -10.31 0.34 -13.93
C ILE A 131 -11.40 -0.26 -14.82
N HIS A 132 -11.08 -0.61 -16.08
CA HIS A 132 -12.02 -1.24 -17.04
C HIS A 132 -13.39 -0.54 -17.08
N ASN A 133 -13.41 0.79 -17.14
CA ASN A 133 -14.62 1.64 -17.12
C ASN A 133 -15.43 1.61 -15.80
N SER A 134 -14.96 0.94 -14.77
CA SER A 134 -15.57 0.97 -13.43
C SER A 134 -14.88 2.03 -12.56
N THR A 135 -15.66 2.88 -11.89
CA THR A 135 -15.15 3.92 -11.00
C THR A 135 -15.01 3.38 -9.57
N PHE A 136 -13.86 3.60 -8.99
CA PHE A 136 -13.53 3.27 -7.60
C PHE A 136 -13.37 4.53 -6.77
N ILE A 137 -13.94 4.53 -5.58
CA ILE A 137 -13.88 5.62 -4.61
C ILE A 137 -13.45 5.06 -3.26
N ILE A 138 -12.46 5.69 -2.63
CA ILE A 138 -11.92 5.24 -1.34
C ILE A 138 -11.78 6.45 -0.41
N ASN A 139 -12.24 6.33 0.82
CA ASN A 139 -12.03 7.32 1.88
C ASN A 139 -10.59 7.20 2.41
N SER A 140 -9.63 7.65 1.64
CA SER A 140 -8.21 7.65 1.94
C SER A 140 -7.51 8.75 1.15
N ILE A 141 -6.22 8.97 1.40
CA ILE A 141 -5.40 9.96 0.72
C ILE A 141 -4.17 9.30 0.09
N GLY A 142 -3.65 9.93 -0.97
CA GLY A 142 -2.39 9.56 -1.61
C GLY A 142 -2.50 8.50 -2.70
N LYS A 143 -1.65 8.66 -3.70
CA LYS A 143 -1.58 7.75 -4.85
C LYS A 143 -1.22 6.32 -4.45
N HIS A 144 -0.36 6.15 -3.43
CA HIS A 144 0.01 4.83 -2.92
C HIS A 144 -1.19 4.02 -2.40
N ASN A 145 -2.21 4.67 -1.83
CA ASN A 145 -3.45 3.98 -1.42
C ASN A 145 -4.31 3.56 -2.63
N MET A 146 -4.27 4.32 -3.73
CA MET A 146 -4.84 3.87 -5.00
C MET A 146 -4.09 2.63 -5.52
N GLU A 147 -2.77 2.62 -5.50
CA GLU A 147 -1.95 1.48 -5.95
C GLU A 147 -2.19 0.23 -5.10
N ASN A 148 -2.30 0.37 -3.77
CA ASN A 148 -2.67 -0.71 -2.87
C ASN A 148 -4.07 -1.27 -3.17
N ALA A 149 -5.03 -0.39 -3.43
CA ALA A 149 -6.39 -0.79 -3.80
C ALA A 149 -6.43 -1.50 -5.17
N LEU A 150 -5.70 -0.97 -6.15
CA LEU A 150 -5.57 -1.58 -7.47
C LEU A 150 -4.99 -2.99 -7.38
N ALA A 151 -3.95 -3.19 -6.58
CA ALA A 151 -3.36 -4.50 -6.30
C ALA A 151 -4.39 -5.47 -5.68
N ALA A 152 -5.13 -5.00 -4.67
CA ALA A 152 -6.16 -5.80 -4.00
C ALA A 152 -7.33 -6.17 -4.94
N ILE A 153 -7.77 -5.22 -5.80
CA ILE A 153 -8.77 -5.47 -6.85
C ILE A 153 -8.26 -6.53 -7.82
N THR A 154 -7.02 -6.37 -8.29
CA THR A 154 -6.42 -7.30 -9.25
C THR A 154 -6.41 -8.72 -8.71
N VAL A 155 -5.95 -8.94 -7.48
CA VAL A 155 -5.97 -10.26 -6.84
C VAL A 155 -7.40 -10.78 -6.68
N ALA A 156 -8.34 -9.95 -6.22
CA ALA A 156 -9.73 -10.35 -6.04
C ALA A 156 -10.38 -10.79 -7.36
N CYS A 157 -10.15 -10.06 -8.44
CA CYS A 157 -10.64 -10.44 -9.77
C CYS A 157 -10.04 -11.76 -10.27
N GLN A 158 -8.77 -12.05 -9.94
CA GLN A 158 -8.11 -13.32 -10.31
C GLN A 158 -8.72 -14.55 -9.62
N ILE A 159 -9.51 -14.36 -8.58
CA ILE A 159 -10.24 -15.42 -7.86
C ILE A 159 -11.76 -15.31 -8.05
N GLY A 160 -12.19 -14.55 -9.04
CA GLY A 160 -13.59 -14.51 -9.48
C GLY A 160 -14.47 -13.46 -8.82
N VAL A 161 -13.91 -12.52 -8.05
CA VAL A 161 -14.69 -11.38 -7.54
C VAL A 161 -14.87 -10.35 -8.63
N ASP A 162 -16.08 -9.86 -8.85
CA ASP A 162 -16.37 -8.83 -9.85
C ASP A 162 -15.97 -7.43 -9.38
N LEU A 163 -15.83 -6.50 -10.34
CA LEU A 163 -15.40 -5.13 -10.09
C LEU A 163 -16.43 -4.33 -9.26
N GLU A 164 -17.71 -4.64 -9.38
CA GLU A 164 -18.77 -3.96 -8.64
C GLU A 164 -18.68 -4.29 -7.14
N THR A 165 -18.49 -5.56 -6.81
CA THR A 165 -18.24 -6.03 -5.44
C THR A 165 -16.95 -5.38 -4.88
N CYS A 166 -15.87 -5.31 -5.67
CA CYS A 166 -14.64 -4.62 -5.28
C CYS A 166 -14.89 -3.13 -4.99
N ALA A 167 -15.62 -2.44 -5.85
CA ALA A 167 -15.93 -1.02 -5.68
C ALA A 167 -16.79 -0.76 -4.45
N SER A 168 -17.79 -1.61 -4.21
CA SER A 168 -18.64 -1.56 -3.01
C SER A 168 -17.83 -1.74 -1.73
N ALA A 169 -16.92 -2.72 -1.70
CA ALA A 169 -16.05 -2.98 -0.57
C ALA A 169 -15.13 -1.78 -0.25
N LEU A 170 -14.56 -1.15 -1.26
CA LEU A 170 -13.63 -0.03 -1.08
C LEU A 170 -14.31 1.23 -0.57
N LYS A 171 -15.58 1.46 -0.88
CA LYS A 171 -16.37 2.56 -0.31
C LYS A 171 -16.52 2.47 1.21
N THR A 172 -16.51 1.26 1.76
CA THR A 172 -16.65 1.00 3.20
C THR A 172 -15.32 0.72 3.90
N TYR A 173 -14.21 0.89 3.18
CA TYR A 173 -12.88 0.70 3.74
C TYR A 173 -12.55 1.77 4.80
N GLU A 174 -12.16 1.34 5.98
CA GLU A 174 -11.91 2.21 7.14
C GLU A 174 -10.42 2.46 7.41
N GLY A 175 -9.57 1.96 6.53
CA GLY A 175 -8.12 2.16 6.63
C GLY A 175 -7.41 1.18 7.57
N ILE A 176 -6.12 1.41 7.69
CA ILE A 176 -5.18 0.68 8.55
C ILE A 176 -4.67 1.65 9.62
N TYR A 177 -4.53 1.17 10.84
CA TYR A 177 -4.03 1.93 11.96
C TYR A 177 -2.65 2.51 11.66
N ARG A 178 -2.50 3.82 11.88
CA ARG A 178 -1.28 4.59 11.60
C ARG A 178 -0.77 4.47 10.14
N ARG A 179 -1.69 4.39 9.16
CA ARG A 179 -1.38 4.50 7.72
C ARG A 179 -2.24 5.60 7.11
N ASN A 180 -1.70 6.81 7.02
CA ASN A 180 -2.43 8.04 6.67
C ASN A 180 -3.75 8.17 7.46
N GLN A 181 -3.73 7.76 8.72
CA GLN A 181 -4.92 7.74 9.56
C GLN A 181 -5.32 9.16 9.96
N VAL A 182 -6.49 9.59 9.53
CA VAL A 182 -7.07 10.87 9.94
C VAL A 182 -7.59 10.72 11.37
N LEU A 183 -6.93 11.39 12.33
CA LEU A 183 -7.31 11.37 13.74
C LEU A 183 -8.41 12.37 14.07
N GLY A 184 -8.52 13.46 13.30
CA GLY A 184 -9.57 14.46 13.46
C GLY A 184 -9.14 15.86 13.04
N ASN A 185 -10.05 16.81 13.27
CA ASN A 185 -9.83 18.23 13.06
C ASN A 185 -10.08 19.00 14.34
N LYS A 186 -9.17 19.91 14.67
CA LYS A 186 -9.35 20.84 15.80
C LYS A 186 -8.94 22.24 15.37
N ASN A 187 -9.87 23.18 15.43
CA ASN A 187 -9.66 24.58 15.07
C ASN A 187 -9.09 24.75 13.63
N GLY A 188 -9.56 23.94 12.68
CA GLY A 188 -9.09 24.00 11.29
C GLY A 188 -7.82 23.21 11.01
N VAL A 189 -7.17 22.64 12.05
CA VAL A 189 -5.97 21.81 11.89
C VAL A 189 -6.37 20.34 11.85
N TRP A 190 -6.05 19.67 10.74
CA TRP A 190 -6.17 18.23 10.61
C TRP A 190 -4.95 17.52 11.18
N VAL A 191 -5.18 16.48 11.95
CA VAL A 191 -4.12 15.62 12.49
C VAL A 191 -4.18 14.26 11.79
N ILE A 192 -3.07 13.89 11.17
CA ILE A 192 -2.92 12.64 10.42
C ILE A 192 -1.73 11.88 11.01
N ASP A 193 -1.94 10.61 11.37
CA ASP A 193 -0.89 9.72 11.87
C ASP A 193 -0.47 8.72 10.80
N ASP A 194 0.86 8.64 10.55
CA ASP A 194 1.45 7.69 9.63
C ASP A 194 2.70 7.04 10.23
N TYR A 195 2.92 5.79 9.94
CA TYR A 195 4.09 5.02 10.42
C TYR A 195 5.25 5.04 9.41
N ALA A 196 5.29 6.00 8.51
CA ALA A 196 6.39 6.14 7.55
C ALA A 196 7.73 6.28 8.28
N HIS A 197 8.69 5.44 7.92
CA HIS A 197 9.98 5.34 8.59
C HIS A 197 11.16 5.20 7.62
N ASN A 198 10.91 5.23 6.33
CA ASN A 198 11.94 5.33 5.30
C ASN A 198 11.74 6.56 4.40
N PRO A 199 12.76 7.00 3.64
CA PRO A 199 12.72 8.23 2.86
C PRO A 199 11.51 8.35 1.92
N VAL A 200 11.27 7.33 1.11
CA VAL A 200 10.20 7.31 0.10
C VAL A 200 8.82 7.30 0.77
N LYS A 201 8.64 6.52 1.84
CA LYS A 201 7.37 6.48 2.59
C LYS A 201 7.07 7.82 3.26
N CYS A 202 8.10 8.48 3.85
CA CYS A 202 7.93 9.82 4.44
C CYS A 202 7.54 10.88 3.40
N ALA A 203 8.21 10.89 2.26
CA ALA A 203 7.88 11.78 1.15
C ALA A 203 6.45 11.52 0.64
N SER A 204 6.06 10.26 0.46
CA SER A 204 4.71 9.88 0.03
C SER A 204 3.62 10.31 1.02
N ALA A 205 3.87 10.16 2.33
CA ALA A 205 2.93 10.59 3.37
C ALA A 205 2.73 12.11 3.37
N ILE A 206 3.80 12.89 3.23
CA ILE A 206 3.74 14.36 3.11
C ILE A 206 2.96 14.75 1.85
N ALA A 207 3.31 14.19 0.70
CA ALA A 207 2.65 14.46 -0.57
C ALA A 207 1.15 14.13 -0.54
N ALA A 208 0.76 13.05 0.13
CA ALA A 208 -0.65 12.66 0.29
C ALA A 208 -1.47 13.69 1.08
N CYS A 209 -0.84 14.41 2.01
CA CYS A 209 -1.49 15.44 2.82
C CYS A 209 -1.63 16.80 2.09
N GLN A 210 -0.81 17.06 1.09
CA GLN A 210 -0.77 18.37 0.42
C GLN A 210 -2.09 18.78 -0.27
N PRO A 211 -2.85 17.87 -0.91
CA PRO A 211 -4.15 18.25 -1.50
C PRO A 211 -5.25 18.59 -0.49
N VAL A 212 -5.06 18.28 0.80
CA VAL A 212 -6.08 18.52 1.85
C VAL A 212 -5.81 19.76 2.69
N ALA A 213 -4.66 20.42 2.50
CA ALA A 213 -4.29 21.61 3.29
C ALA A 213 -3.40 22.56 2.51
N ASP A 214 -3.54 23.86 2.77
CA ASP A 214 -2.67 24.90 2.22
C ASP A 214 -1.23 24.76 2.71
N LYS A 215 -1.04 24.27 3.92
CA LYS A 215 0.26 24.04 4.54
C LYS A 215 0.28 22.68 5.26
N VAL A 216 1.34 21.92 5.06
CA VAL A 216 1.63 20.69 5.82
C VAL A 216 2.76 20.99 6.82
N VAL A 217 2.54 20.62 8.08
CA VAL A 217 3.58 20.59 9.11
C VAL A 217 3.83 19.14 9.46
N ALA A 218 4.90 18.58 8.93
CA ALA A 218 5.29 17.21 9.18
C ALA A 218 6.14 17.14 10.45
N TRP A 219 5.73 16.29 11.40
CA TRP A 219 6.56 15.97 12.57
C TRP A 219 7.11 14.57 12.37
N PHE A 220 8.41 14.48 12.14
CA PHE A 220 9.09 13.22 11.93
C PHE A 220 10.00 12.86 13.10
N GLN A 221 9.78 11.67 13.66
CA GLN A 221 10.68 11.09 14.64
C GLN A 221 11.41 9.91 14.02
N PRO A 222 12.71 10.05 13.68
CA PRO A 222 13.52 8.95 13.17
C PRO A 222 13.57 7.80 14.17
N GLN A 223 13.43 6.57 13.68
CA GLN A 223 13.48 5.37 14.52
C GLN A 223 14.69 4.51 14.16
N GLY A 224 15.49 4.18 15.19
CA GLY A 224 16.68 3.38 15.03
C GLY A 224 17.89 4.20 14.52
N TYR A 225 18.99 4.18 15.28
CA TYR A 225 20.20 4.92 14.96
C TYR A 225 20.87 4.43 13.67
N GLY A 226 20.96 3.11 13.49
CA GLY A 226 21.61 2.50 12.33
C GLY A 226 20.91 2.85 11.01
N PRO A 227 19.61 2.51 10.86
CA PRO A 227 18.85 2.84 9.66
C PRO A 227 18.82 4.34 9.34
N THR A 228 18.60 5.19 10.36
CA THR A 228 18.59 6.64 10.17
C THR A 228 19.93 7.16 9.66
N ARG A 229 21.06 6.68 10.22
CA ARG A 229 22.39 7.05 9.75
C ARG A 229 22.66 6.60 8.32
N PHE A 230 22.26 5.38 8.00
CA PHE A 230 22.45 4.78 6.68
C PHE A 230 21.66 5.54 5.60
N LEU A 231 20.40 5.88 5.87
CA LEU A 231 19.48 6.52 4.92
C LEU A 231 19.48 8.07 5.02
N ARG A 232 20.37 8.68 5.81
CA ARG A 232 20.32 10.13 6.11
C ARG A 232 20.24 11.01 4.87
N ASN A 233 21.04 10.76 3.87
CA ASN A 233 21.09 11.57 2.67
C ASN A 233 19.82 11.37 1.82
N ASP A 234 19.29 10.16 1.78
CA ASP A 234 18.07 9.84 1.07
C ASP A 234 16.86 10.50 1.74
N PHE A 235 16.79 10.54 3.08
CA PHE A 235 15.76 11.29 3.79
C PHE A 235 15.75 12.77 3.39
N VAL A 236 16.91 13.40 3.38
CA VAL A 236 17.01 14.82 2.98
C VAL A 236 16.56 14.99 1.54
N LYS A 237 17.04 14.16 0.63
CA LYS A 237 16.73 14.24 -0.80
C LYS A 237 15.24 14.04 -1.08
N GLU A 238 14.66 12.95 -0.59
CA GLU A 238 13.28 12.58 -0.90
C GLU A 238 12.26 13.53 -0.23
N ILE A 239 12.49 13.93 1.01
CA ILE A 239 11.62 14.89 1.71
C ILE A 239 11.73 16.28 1.08
N ALA A 240 12.94 16.78 0.79
CA ALA A 240 13.11 18.07 0.15
C ALA A 240 12.45 18.15 -1.23
N ALA A 241 12.44 17.03 -1.97
CA ALA A 241 11.83 16.97 -3.29
C ALA A 241 10.31 17.16 -3.29
N VAL A 242 9.63 16.87 -2.19
CA VAL A 242 8.15 16.95 -2.11
C VAL A 242 7.66 18.15 -1.31
N LEU A 243 8.46 18.75 -0.45
CA LEU A 243 8.05 19.92 0.34
C LEU A 243 7.76 21.12 -0.56
N ARG A 244 6.58 21.70 -0.42
CA ARG A 244 6.22 22.99 -1.02
C ARG A 244 6.85 24.13 -0.20
N PRO A 245 7.01 25.36 -0.75
CA PRO A 245 7.63 26.49 -0.04
C PRO A 245 6.99 26.82 1.32
N GLN A 246 5.70 26.57 1.47
CA GLN A 246 4.95 26.82 2.71
C GLN A 246 4.95 25.64 3.69
N ASP A 247 5.36 24.45 3.26
CA ASP A 247 5.39 23.25 4.10
C ASP A 247 6.59 23.27 5.05
N GLU A 248 6.45 22.64 6.19
CA GLU A 248 7.51 22.53 7.20
C GLU A 248 7.72 21.08 7.62
N ILE A 249 8.97 20.75 7.95
CA ILE A 249 9.30 19.50 8.63
C ILE A 249 10.03 19.78 9.93
N TRP A 250 9.58 19.12 10.97
CA TRP A 250 10.20 19.13 12.30
C TRP A 250 10.74 17.73 12.60
N MET A 251 12.02 17.64 12.93
CA MET A 251 12.66 16.38 13.29
C MET A 251 13.09 16.40 14.76
N ARG A 252 12.89 15.30 15.47
CA ARG A 252 13.26 15.17 16.87
C ARG A 252 14.26 14.03 17.04
#